data_17ffe93d5ae10cbeb4a646a7a4bb4642
#
_entry.id   17ffe93d5ae10cbeb4a646a7a4bb4642
#
_cell.length_a   1.000
_cell.length_b   1.000
_cell.length_c   1.000
_cell.angle_alpha   90.00
_cell.angle_beta   90.00
_cell.angle_gamma   90.00
#
_symmetry.space_group_name_H-M   'P 1'
#
loop_
_entity.id
_entity.type
_entity.pdbx_description
1 polymer ?
#
loop_
_entity_poly.entity_id
_entity_poly.type
_entity_poly.pdbx_seq_one_letter_code
_entity_poly.pdbx_strand_id
1 'polypeptide(L)'
;MPDVARRDLNLLPKAHLHLHFTGSLDIPTLRELSAWEGLDEAEQLIDDDPLSVPATKRGWWRFQRTYDIARHVVISERALRAVVDAAARNDAAQGSRRTEIQVDPTSYAPYVNGLVNALEIILDEAALASRRHGIQMGVIVAASRLHHPLDARTLARLSARFAGRGPGGVIGFGLSNDETEGNTVEFGPAFRIARRAGIPGVPHGGEFRGPHHIAQVIDELHPTRIGHGIHAAESPALLKRIVDAGITLEVNPASNVSLGVYPDYSKVPLRTLLDAGAQVALGSDDPLLFLSGLTDQYRIARDYLGLSDAELAELARMSIRGSFAEQADKARWLAEVDAWLAAAPESGPGLPAAGVVPVPGGLVARPSGLLVPERGLVAPPGNGGAESADAGQAVPDARNVTPGL
;
A
#
# COMPACT_ATOMS: atom_id res chain seq x y z
N MET A 1 -26.26 -16.77 13.20
CA MET A 1 -26.72 -15.41 12.88
C MET A 1 -27.30 -15.45 11.47
N PRO A 2 -28.44 -14.81 11.17
CA PRO A 2 -28.92 -14.77 9.79
C PRO A 2 -27.83 -14.13 8.91
N ASP A 3 -27.66 -14.71 7.74
CA ASP A 3 -26.70 -14.28 6.73
C ASP A 3 -27.05 -12.83 6.32
N VAL A 4 -26.29 -11.85 6.84
CA VAL A 4 -26.50 -10.45 6.46
C VAL A 4 -25.98 -10.33 5.03
N ALA A 5 -26.91 -10.07 4.09
CA ALA A 5 -26.55 -9.84 2.70
C ALA A 5 -25.49 -8.73 2.62
N ARG A 6 -24.34 -9.05 2.02
CA ARG A 6 -23.17 -8.17 1.94
C ARG A 6 -22.92 -7.78 0.49
N ARG A 7 -22.60 -6.51 0.24
CA ARG A 7 -22.21 -6.07 -1.11
C ARG A 7 -20.80 -6.59 -1.48
N ASP A 8 -20.63 -6.93 -2.76
CA ASP A 8 -19.31 -7.28 -3.29
C ASP A 8 -18.39 -6.04 -3.32
N LEU A 9 -17.26 -6.13 -2.60
CA LEU A 9 -16.28 -5.05 -2.52
C LEU A 9 -15.40 -4.94 -3.77
N ASN A 10 -15.37 -5.96 -4.64
CA ASN A 10 -14.71 -5.85 -5.94
C ASN A 10 -15.48 -4.93 -6.90
N LEU A 11 -16.80 -4.80 -6.69
CA LEU A 11 -17.65 -3.89 -7.46
C LEU A 11 -17.66 -2.46 -6.91
N LEU A 12 -17.15 -2.23 -5.70
CA LEU A 12 -17.04 -0.88 -5.11
C LEU A 12 -15.99 -0.06 -5.88
N PRO A 13 -16.37 1.02 -6.59
CA PRO A 13 -15.43 1.90 -7.24
C PRO A 13 -14.56 2.62 -6.20
N LYS A 14 -13.24 2.61 -6.39
CA LYS A 14 -12.28 3.19 -5.46
C LYS A 14 -11.00 3.60 -6.18
N ALA A 15 -10.11 4.31 -5.49
CA ALA A 15 -8.78 4.61 -5.99
C ALA A 15 -7.72 3.96 -5.08
N HIS A 16 -6.67 3.43 -5.67
CA HIS A 16 -5.51 2.88 -5.00
C HIS A 16 -4.37 3.90 -5.04
N LEU A 17 -4.06 4.53 -3.92
CA LEU A 17 -3.14 5.66 -3.86
C LEU A 17 -1.76 5.31 -3.30
N HIS A 18 -1.64 4.14 -2.65
CA HIS A 18 -0.40 3.68 -2.02
C HIS A 18 -0.06 2.26 -2.46
N LEU A 19 0.81 2.18 -3.46
CA LEU A 19 1.23 0.92 -4.09
C LEU A 19 2.68 1.05 -4.56
N HIS A 20 3.57 0.16 -4.09
CA HIS A 20 4.97 0.14 -4.50
C HIS A 20 5.19 -0.70 -5.75
N PHE A 21 6.13 -0.26 -6.59
CA PHE A 21 6.37 -0.78 -7.94
C PHE A 21 6.60 -2.30 -7.95
N THR A 22 7.69 -2.80 -7.36
CA THR A 22 7.95 -4.24 -7.35
C THR A 22 6.92 -5.02 -6.54
N GLY A 23 6.46 -4.48 -5.42
CA GLY A 23 5.47 -5.11 -4.57
C GLY A 23 4.08 -5.24 -5.18
N SER A 24 3.82 -4.56 -6.31
CA SER A 24 2.57 -4.66 -7.06
C SER A 24 2.48 -5.86 -8.00
N LEU A 25 3.58 -6.61 -8.17
CA LEU A 25 3.55 -7.88 -8.91
C LEU A 25 2.56 -8.87 -8.29
N ASP A 26 2.05 -9.75 -9.09
CA ASP A 26 1.42 -10.99 -8.63
C ASP A 26 2.34 -12.19 -8.81
N ILE A 27 2.05 -13.27 -8.08
CA ILE A 27 2.85 -14.50 -8.13
C ILE A 27 2.96 -15.09 -9.53
N PRO A 28 1.89 -15.17 -10.35
CA PRO A 28 2.02 -15.66 -11.73
C PRO A 28 3.01 -14.83 -12.55
N THR A 29 2.92 -13.51 -12.51
CA THR A 29 3.84 -12.62 -13.22
C THR A 29 5.27 -12.74 -12.70
N LEU A 30 5.45 -12.82 -11.37
CA LEU A 30 6.76 -13.06 -10.77
C LEU A 30 7.40 -14.36 -11.27
N ARG A 31 6.63 -15.47 -11.33
CA ARG A 31 7.09 -16.76 -11.86
C ARG A 31 7.46 -16.67 -13.34
N GLU A 32 6.64 -16.00 -14.14
CA GLU A 32 6.92 -15.80 -15.56
C GLU A 32 8.23 -15.02 -15.76
N LEU A 33 8.45 -13.93 -15.02
CA LEU A 33 9.67 -13.15 -15.08
C LEU A 33 10.89 -13.94 -14.62
N SER A 34 10.79 -14.66 -13.48
CA SER A 34 11.88 -15.53 -13.00
C SER A 34 12.28 -16.56 -14.04
N ALA A 35 11.32 -17.26 -14.62
CA ALA A 35 11.59 -18.26 -15.67
C ALA A 35 12.23 -17.62 -16.92
N TRP A 36 11.80 -16.41 -17.29
CA TRP A 36 12.35 -15.67 -18.42
C TRP A 36 13.81 -15.25 -18.20
N GLU A 37 14.12 -14.76 -17.01
CA GLU A 37 15.48 -14.30 -16.65
C GLU A 37 16.38 -15.47 -16.21
N GLY A 38 15.86 -16.70 -16.10
CA GLY A 38 16.61 -17.88 -15.67
C GLY A 38 16.94 -17.87 -14.17
N LEU A 39 16.05 -17.33 -13.35
CA LEU A 39 16.19 -17.14 -11.91
C LEU A 39 15.22 -18.07 -11.14
N ASP A 40 15.67 -18.63 -10.01
CA ASP A 40 14.87 -19.53 -9.17
C ASP A 40 14.32 -18.85 -7.89
N GLU A 41 14.58 -17.55 -7.71
CA GLU A 41 14.28 -16.85 -6.47
C GLU A 41 12.76 -16.66 -6.23
N ALA A 42 11.92 -16.69 -7.27
CA ALA A 42 10.48 -16.53 -7.13
C ALA A 42 9.85 -17.57 -6.19
N GLU A 43 10.31 -18.81 -6.21
CA GLU A 43 9.77 -19.88 -5.36
C GLU A 43 10.09 -19.67 -3.88
N GLN A 44 11.19 -18.98 -3.55
CA GLN A 44 11.54 -18.63 -2.17
C GLN A 44 10.58 -17.62 -1.56
N LEU A 45 10.01 -16.71 -2.39
CA LEU A 45 9.04 -15.72 -1.95
C LEU A 45 7.65 -16.31 -1.73
N ILE A 46 7.28 -17.31 -2.52
CA ILE A 46 5.95 -17.91 -2.48
C ILE A 46 5.68 -18.63 -1.16
N ASP A 47 6.72 -19.14 -0.51
CA ASP A 47 6.62 -19.85 0.76
C ASP A 47 6.69 -18.92 1.99
N ASP A 48 6.89 -17.61 1.82
CA ASP A 48 7.11 -16.66 2.92
C ASP A 48 5.87 -15.81 3.25
N ASP A 49 4.86 -16.41 3.93
CA ASP A 49 3.75 -15.65 4.48
C ASP A 49 4.20 -14.85 5.74
N PRO A 50 4.15 -13.51 5.71
CA PRO A 50 4.55 -12.67 6.84
C PRO A 50 3.70 -12.91 8.10
N LEU A 51 2.46 -13.38 7.95
CA LEU A 51 1.58 -13.66 9.09
C LEU A 51 1.84 -15.04 9.71
N SER A 52 2.62 -15.90 9.07
CA SER A 52 3.01 -17.21 9.60
C SER A 52 3.92 -17.13 10.83
N VAL A 53 4.49 -15.97 11.11
CA VAL A 53 5.36 -15.73 12.27
C VAL A 53 4.70 -14.81 13.29
N PRO A 54 5.02 -14.98 14.61
CA PRO A 54 4.55 -14.07 15.65
C PRO A 54 4.88 -12.60 15.36
N ALA A 55 4.03 -11.66 15.77
CA ALA A 55 4.23 -10.24 15.53
C ALA A 55 5.63 -9.72 15.94
N THR A 56 6.18 -10.25 17.05
CA THR A 56 7.53 -9.91 17.55
C THR A 56 8.68 -10.34 16.64
N LYS A 57 8.42 -11.20 15.66
CA LYS A 57 9.41 -11.65 14.66
C LYS A 57 9.17 -11.06 13.27
N ARG A 58 8.13 -10.23 13.11
CA ARG A 58 7.87 -9.44 11.92
C ARG A 58 8.73 -8.18 11.95
N GLY A 59 8.76 -7.42 10.87
CA GLY A 59 9.44 -6.13 10.83
C GLY A 59 10.16 -5.87 9.51
N TRP A 60 10.73 -4.67 9.44
CA TRP A 60 11.33 -4.11 8.24
C TRP A 60 12.39 -5.02 7.59
N TRP A 61 13.36 -5.56 8.36
CA TRP A 61 14.46 -6.35 7.80
C TRP A 61 14.01 -7.63 7.10
N ARG A 62 12.97 -8.29 7.63
CA ARG A 62 12.37 -9.46 6.98
C ARG A 62 11.69 -9.05 5.68
N PHE A 63 10.88 -8.01 5.72
CA PHE A 63 10.20 -7.44 4.55
C PHE A 63 11.20 -7.00 3.48
N GLN A 64 12.20 -6.19 3.85
CA GLN A 64 13.17 -5.69 2.88
C GLN A 64 13.91 -6.81 2.15
N ARG A 65 14.25 -7.88 2.84
CA ARG A 65 14.90 -9.04 2.22
C ARG A 65 14.00 -9.70 1.17
N THR A 66 12.72 -9.88 1.46
CA THR A 66 11.76 -10.45 0.50
C THR A 66 11.49 -9.48 -0.66
N TYR A 67 11.42 -8.18 -0.39
CA TYR A 67 11.32 -7.15 -1.41
C TYR A 67 12.53 -7.16 -2.37
N ASP A 68 13.73 -7.30 -1.83
CA ASP A 68 14.97 -7.35 -2.64
C ASP A 68 15.00 -8.60 -3.54
N ILE A 69 14.54 -9.76 -3.07
CA ILE A 69 14.39 -10.96 -3.89
C ILE A 69 13.41 -10.70 -5.05
N ALA A 70 12.23 -10.13 -4.77
CA ALA A 70 11.26 -9.79 -5.81
C ALA A 70 11.83 -8.80 -6.83
N ARG A 71 12.62 -7.82 -6.36
CA ARG A 71 13.25 -6.81 -7.22
C ARG A 71 14.31 -7.39 -8.14
N HIS A 72 15.00 -8.47 -7.75
CA HIS A 72 16.04 -9.11 -8.56
C HIS A 72 15.53 -9.66 -9.88
N VAL A 73 14.23 -9.95 -10.03
CA VAL A 73 13.66 -10.37 -11.31
C VAL A 73 13.26 -9.21 -12.22
N VAL A 74 13.32 -7.97 -11.73
CA VAL A 74 12.92 -6.77 -12.49
C VAL A 74 14.17 -6.10 -13.09
N ILE A 75 14.81 -6.78 -14.03
CA ILE A 75 16.12 -6.41 -14.60
C ILE A 75 16.11 -6.17 -16.12
N SER A 76 14.94 -5.98 -16.71
CA SER A 76 14.79 -5.72 -18.14
C SER A 76 13.63 -4.79 -18.45
N GLU A 77 13.59 -4.18 -19.65
CA GLU A 77 12.45 -3.39 -20.10
C GLU A 77 11.14 -4.21 -20.04
N ARG A 78 11.21 -5.48 -20.46
CA ARG A 78 10.06 -6.39 -20.39
C ARG A 78 9.55 -6.51 -18.95
N ALA A 79 10.44 -6.68 -17.99
CA ALA A 79 10.07 -6.82 -16.58
C ALA A 79 9.45 -5.53 -16.03
N LEU A 80 10.01 -4.36 -16.36
CA LEU A 80 9.42 -3.06 -15.96
C LEU A 80 8.00 -2.91 -16.49
N ARG A 81 7.75 -3.25 -17.76
CA ARG A 81 6.43 -3.21 -18.37
C ARG A 81 5.46 -4.22 -17.71
N ALA A 82 5.93 -5.43 -17.42
CA ALA A 82 5.12 -6.46 -16.78
C ALA A 82 4.65 -6.06 -15.37
N VAL A 83 5.49 -5.35 -14.59
CA VAL A 83 5.10 -4.81 -13.28
C VAL A 83 3.92 -3.84 -13.40
N VAL A 84 4.01 -2.89 -14.32
CA VAL A 84 2.94 -1.87 -14.52
C VAL A 84 1.65 -2.52 -15.03
N ASP A 85 1.77 -3.48 -15.96
CA ASP A 85 0.61 -4.20 -16.52
C ASP A 85 -0.08 -5.05 -15.44
N ALA A 86 0.69 -5.78 -14.62
CA ALA A 86 0.16 -6.59 -13.52
C ALA A 86 -0.56 -5.71 -12.48
N ALA A 87 0.02 -4.57 -12.10
CA ALA A 87 -0.62 -3.62 -11.19
C ALA A 87 -1.97 -3.13 -11.73
N ALA A 88 -2.00 -2.71 -13.01
CA ALA A 88 -3.22 -2.22 -13.64
C ALA A 88 -4.30 -3.32 -13.74
N ARG A 89 -3.92 -4.52 -14.17
CA ARG A 89 -4.82 -5.68 -14.29
C ARG A 89 -5.43 -6.05 -12.95
N ASN A 90 -4.60 -6.20 -11.92
CA ASN A 90 -5.02 -6.65 -10.60
C ASN A 90 -5.94 -5.64 -9.93
N ASP A 91 -5.63 -4.36 -10.02
CA ASP A 91 -6.43 -3.28 -9.43
C ASP A 91 -7.76 -3.09 -10.17
N ALA A 92 -7.76 -3.18 -11.50
CA ALA A 92 -9.00 -3.14 -12.29
C ALA A 92 -9.96 -4.28 -11.89
N ALA A 93 -9.44 -5.49 -11.69
CA ALA A 93 -10.22 -6.65 -11.23
C ALA A 93 -10.79 -6.45 -9.81
N GLN A 94 -10.15 -5.62 -8.99
CA GLN A 94 -10.58 -5.27 -7.64
C GLN A 94 -11.46 -4.01 -7.57
N GLY A 95 -11.94 -3.50 -8.71
CA GLY A 95 -12.84 -2.36 -8.78
C GLY A 95 -12.16 -1.00 -8.69
N SER A 96 -10.84 -0.94 -8.70
CA SER A 96 -10.13 0.34 -8.76
C SER A 96 -10.42 1.06 -10.09
N ARG A 97 -10.62 2.36 -10.02
CA ARG A 97 -10.75 3.25 -11.18
C ARG A 97 -9.46 3.99 -11.47
N ARG A 98 -8.62 4.10 -10.45
CA ARG A 98 -7.34 4.77 -10.50
C ARG A 98 -6.33 4.09 -9.61
N THR A 99 -5.13 3.85 -10.13
CA THR A 99 -3.97 3.37 -9.38
C THR A 99 -2.84 4.37 -9.50
N GLU A 100 -2.24 4.74 -8.37
CA GLU A 100 -1.10 5.66 -8.29
C GLU A 100 0.10 4.90 -7.74
N ILE A 101 0.95 4.40 -8.66
CA ILE A 101 2.07 3.53 -8.33
C ILE A 101 3.34 4.34 -8.01
N GLN A 102 4.02 3.98 -6.93
CA GLN A 102 5.26 4.62 -6.47
C GLN A 102 6.47 3.84 -6.96
N VAL A 103 7.45 4.53 -7.54
CA VAL A 103 8.68 3.93 -8.04
C VAL A 103 9.90 4.78 -7.75
N ASP A 104 11.00 4.14 -7.29
CA ASP A 104 12.35 4.71 -7.36
C ASP A 104 13.04 4.17 -8.63
N PRO A 105 13.09 4.95 -9.72
CA PRO A 105 13.67 4.47 -10.96
C PRO A 105 15.19 4.25 -10.90
N THR A 106 15.88 4.71 -9.85
CA THR A 106 17.32 4.47 -9.67
C THR A 106 17.64 2.99 -9.53
N SER A 107 16.73 2.22 -8.93
CA SER A 107 16.87 0.77 -8.76
C SER A 107 16.90 0.00 -10.08
N TYR A 108 16.30 0.52 -11.12
CA TYR A 108 16.12 -0.15 -12.43
C TYR A 108 16.99 0.46 -13.53
N ALA A 109 17.46 1.68 -13.34
CA ALA A 109 18.29 2.41 -14.31
C ALA A 109 19.48 1.63 -14.85
N PRO A 110 20.22 0.82 -14.05
CA PRO A 110 21.35 0.04 -14.55
C PRO A 110 20.99 -0.99 -15.64
N TYR A 111 19.76 -1.48 -15.64
CA TYR A 111 19.30 -2.55 -16.52
C TYR A 111 18.68 -2.05 -17.84
N VAL A 112 18.40 -0.75 -17.96
CA VAL A 112 17.69 -0.17 -19.10
C VAL A 112 18.32 1.13 -19.60
N ASN A 113 19.63 1.21 -19.65
CA ASN A 113 20.40 2.32 -20.19
C ASN A 113 20.14 3.69 -19.49
N GLY A 114 19.84 3.65 -18.19
CA GLY A 114 19.85 4.86 -17.37
C GLY A 114 18.47 5.32 -16.89
N LEU A 115 18.52 6.32 -16.03
CA LEU A 115 17.41 6.79 -15.23
C LEU A 115 16.23 7.35 -16.06
N VAL A 116 16.54 8.09 -17.12
CA VAL A 116 15.53 8.67 -18.02
C VAL A 116 14.76 7.56 -18.72
N ASN A 117 15.48 6.60 -19.29
CA ASN A 117 14.88 5.49 -20.02
C ASN A 117 14.03 4.58 -19.11
N ALA A 118 14.50 4.32 -17.88
CA ALA A 118 13.71 3.58 -16.90
C ALA A 118 12.35 4.26 -16.65
N LEU A 119 12.36 5.57 -16.44
CA LEU A 119 11.12 6.31 -16.22
C LEU A 119 10.24 6.36 -17.48
N GLU A 120 10.81 6.58 -18.66
CA GLU A 120 10.07 6.62 -19.94
C GLU A 120 9.36 5.28 -20.20
N ILE A 121 10.02 4.13 -19.98
CA ILE A 121 9.42 2.79 -20.11
C ILE A 121 8.20 2.66 -19.18
N ILE A 122 8.34 3.05 -17.93
CA ILE A 122 7.29 2.94 -16.91
C ILE A 122 6.09 3.85 -17.28
N LEU A 123 6.35 5.08 -17.70
CA LEU A 123 5.31 6.03 -18.10
C LEU A 123 4.57 5.59 -19.37
N ASP A 124 5.32 5.09 -20.37
CA ASP A 124 4.74 4.54 -21.60
C ASP A 124 3.83 3.35 -21.30
N GLU A 125 4.29 2.40 -20.48
CA GLU A 125 3.46 1.26 -20.09
C GLU A 125 2.27 1.68 -19.22
N ALA A 126 2.40 2.66 -18.35
CA ALA A 126 1.26 3.18 -17.59
C ALA A 126 0.15 3.70 -18.50
N ALA A 127 0.52 4.38 -19.61
CA ALA A 127 -0.45 4.81 -20.62
C ALA A 127 -1.05 3.64 -21.40
N LEU A 128 -0.26 2.62 -21.74
CA LEU A 128 -0.72 1.41 -22.45
C LEU A 128 -1.63 0.55 -21.58
N ALA A 129 -1.21 0.22 -20.36
CA ALA A 129 -1.95 -0.58 -19.40
C ALA A 129 -3.28 0.09 -18.99
N SER A 130 -3.29 1.43 -18.87
CA SER A 130 -4.52 2.19 -18.62
C SER A 130 -5.59 1.92 -19.69
N ARG A 131 -5.19 1.92 -20.97
CA ARG A 131 -6.12 1.61 -22.07
C ARG A 131 -6.51 0.14 -22.11
N ARG A 132 -5.55 -0.76 -21.85
CA ARG A 132 -5.75 -2.22 -21.91
C ARG A 132 -6.72 -2.70 -20.86
N HIS A 133 -6.62 -2.18 -19.65
CA HIS A 133 -7.39 -2.65 -18.49
C HIS A 133 -8.55 -1.72 -18.09
N GLY A 134 -8.74 -0.59 -18.78
CA GLY A 134 -9.83 0.34 -18.48
C GLY A 134 -9.70 1.06 -17.13
N ILE A 135 -8.48 1.25 -16.64
CA ILE A 135 -8.15 1.93 -15.38
C ILE A 135 -7.23 3.12 -15.67
N GLN A 136 -7.21 4.12 -14.79
CA GLN A 136 -6.23 5.19 -14.92
C GLN A 136 -4.99 4.90 -14.05
N MET A 137 -3.82 4.77 -14.70
CA MET A 137 -2.54 4.65 -14.00
C MET A 137 -1.88 6.01 -13.86
N GLY A 138 -1.43 6.34 -12.65
CA GLY A 138 -0.56 7.48 -12.39
C GLY A 138 0.78 7.02 -11.80
N VAL A 139 1.86 7.72 -12.10
CA VAL A 139 3.19 7.38 -11.59
C VAL A 139 3.68 8.43 -10.60
N ILE A 140 4.07 8.00 -9.41
CA ILE A 140 4.72 8.81 -8.40
C ILE A 140 6.19 8.41 -8.37
N VAL A 141 7.09 9.35 -8.62
CA VAL A 141 8.53 9.10 -8.44
C VAL A 141 8.87 9.29 -6.98
N ALA A 142 9.30 8.23 -6.31
CA ALA A 142 9.65 8.25 -4.89
C ALA A 142 11.16 8.10 -4.71
N ALA A 143 11.78 9.06 -4.01
CA ALA A 143 13.18 8.94 -3.62
C ALA A 143 13.31 7.99 -2.42
N SER A 144 14.43 7.27 -2.33
CA SER A 144 14.74 6.45 -1.15
C SER A 144 15.39 7.30 -0.05
N ARG A 145 14.95 7.10 1.20
CA ARG A 145 15.59 7.71 2.40
C ARG A 145 17.01 7.22 2.63
N LEU A 146 17.33 6.03 2.11
CA LEU A 146 18.64 5.41 2.26
C LEU A 146 19.69 5.96 1.27
N HIS A 147 19.24 6.69 0.25
CA HIS A 147 20.12 7.33 -0.73
C HIS A 147 20.47 8.75 -0.30
N HIS A 148 21.52 9.29 -0.91
CA HIS A 148 21.96 10.65 -0.63
C HIS A 148 20.88 11.67 -1.04
N PRO A 149 20.57 12.73 -0.25
CA PRO A 149 19.56 13.73 -0.58
C PRO A 149 19.75 14.46 -1.92
N LEU A 150 20.96 14.46 -2.49
CA LEU A 150 21.19 14.97 -3.85
C LEU A 150 20.55 14.10 -4.94
N ASP A 151 20.44 12.80 -4.71
CA ASP A 151 19.75 11.88 -5.64
C ASP A 151 18.26 12.22 -5.68
N ALA A 152 17.65 12.50 -4.54
CA ALA A 152 16.27 12.98 -4.46
C ALA A 152 16.06 14.29 -5.26
N ARG A 153 17.04 15.23 -5.23
CA ARG A 153 16.96 16.45 -6.06
C ARG A 153 17.06 16.14 -7.56
N THR A 154 17.83 15.14 -7.93
CA THR A 154 17.93 14.67 -9.33
C THR A 154 16.61 14.06 -9.77
N LEU A 155 16.02 13.20 -8.95
CA LEU A 155 14.70 12.60 -9.18
C LEU A 155 13.59 13.67 -9.27
N ALA A 156 13.62 14.68 -8.39
CA ALA A 156 12.65 15.77 -8.44
C ALA A 156 12.74 16.61 -9.74
N ARG A 157 13.95 16.83 -10.27
CA ARG A 157 14.13 17.50 -11.58
C ARG A 157 13.66 16.61 -12.74
N LEU A 158 13.94 15.31 -12.65
CA LEU A 158 13.44 14.33 -13.63
C LEU A 158 11.92 14.30 -13.62
N SER A 159 11.31 14.23 -12.44
CA SER A 159 9.86 14.30 -12.27
C SER A 159 9.26 15.56 -12.92
N ALA A 160 9.91 16.72 -12.72
CA ALA A 160 9.47 17.98 -13.30
C ALA A 160 9.47 17.96 -14.84
N ARG A 161 10.40 17.24 -15.47
CA ARG A 161 10.45 17.08 -16.93
C ARG A 161 9.28 16.26 -17.48
N PHE A 162 8.80 15.30 -16.71
CA PHE A 162 7.73 14.38 -17.10
C PHE A 162 6.40 14.65 -16.38
N ALA A 163 6.25 15.81 -15.75
CA ALA A 163 5.05 16.17 -15.01
C ALA A 163 3.80 16.15 -15.90
N GLY A 164 2.74 15.50 -15.44
CA GLY A 164 1.46 15.43 -16.15
C GLY A 164 0.42 14.67 -15.31
N ARG A 165 -0.86 15.01 -15.48
CA ARG A 165 -1.96 14.40 -14.69
C ARG A 165 -2.58 13.17 -15.34
N GLY A 166 -2.40 13.01 -16.66
CA GLY A 166 -2.90 11.85 -17.40
C GLY A 166 -2.02 10.62 -17.26
N PRO A 167 -2.50 9.46 -17.75
CA PRO A 167 -1.66 8.28 -17.91
C PRO A 167 -0.42 8.60 -18.76
N GLY A 168 0.74 8.16 -18.28
CA GLY A 168 2.02 8.47 -18.93
C GLY A 168 2.71 9.74 -18.41
N GLY A 169 2.18 10.41 -17.37
CA GLY A 169 2.82 11.52 -16.69
C GLY A 169 3.20 11.21 -15.25
N VAL A 170 4.19 11.92 -14.72
CA VAL A 170 4.52 11.91 -13.28
C VAL A 170 3.55 12.83 -12.57
N ILE A 171 2.77 12.27 -11.64
CA ILE A 171 1.67 12.94 -10.94
C ILE A 171 2.01 13.36 -9.52
N GLY A 172 3.08 12.80 -8.92
CA GLY A 172 3.50 13.05 -7.55
C GLY A 172 4.98 12.81 -7.34
N PHE A 173 5.50 13.34 -6.23
CA PHE A 173 6.87 13.10 -5.77
C PHE A 173 6.87 12.58 -4.34
N GLY A 174 7.46 11.39 -4.12
CA GLY A 174 7.45 10.66 -2.86
C GLY A 174 8.81 10.60 -2.17
N LEU A 175 8.79 10.07 -0.96
CA LEU A 175 9.95 9.66 -0.17
C LEU A 175 9.58 8.37 0.55
N SER A 176 10.30 7.29 0.28
CA SER A 176 9.98 5.94 0.77
C SER A 176 11.20 5.27 1.41
N ASN A 177 11.08 3.96 1.70
CA ASN A 177 12.07 3.13 2.36
C ASN A 177 12.06 3.32 3.90
N ASP A 178 12.98 2.67 4.63
CA ASP A 178 12.99 2.59 6.09
C ASP A 178 12.83 3.96 6.75
N GLU A 179 11.67 4.18 7.37
CA GLU A 179 11.34 5.44 8.02
C GLU A 179 12.25 5.75 9.23
N THR A 180 12.88 4.73 9.81
CA THR A 180 13.78 4.88 10.94
C THR A 180 15.14 5.45 10.55
N GLU A 181 15.46 5.42 9.26
CA GLU A 181 16.72 5.89 8.68
C GLU A 181 16.56 7.26 8.00
N GLY A 182 17.70 7.89 7.75
CA GLY A 182 17.78 9.18 7.07
C GLY A 182 17.24 10.37 7.88
N ASN A 183 17.59 11.56 7.44
CA ASN A 183 17.11 12.81 8.04
C ASN A 183 16.08 13.48 7.11
N THR A 184 14.83 13.49 7.49
CA THR A 184 13.71 14.05 6.68
C THR A 184 13.97 15.48 6.21
N VAL A 185 14.61 16.32 7.04
CA VAL A 185 14.90 17.74 6.72
C VAL A 185 15.75 17.88 5.44
N GLU A 186 16.69 16.96 5.22
CA GLU A 186 17.62 17.02 4.09
C GLU A 186 16.93 16.80 2.74
N PHE A 187 15.74 16.19 2.73
CA PHE A 187 14.93 15.98 1.53
C PHE A 187 14.05 17.19 1.17
N GLY A 188 13.85 18.15 2.06
CA GLY A 188 13.08 19.37 1.82
C GLY A 188 13.42 20.10 0.52
N PRO A 189 14.71 20.26 0.13
CA PRO A 189 15.07 20.85 -1.16
C PRO A 189 14.52 20.10 -2.38
N ALA A 190 14.43 18.75 -2.35
CA ALA A 190 13.86 17.97 -3.45
C ALA A 190 12.34 18.21 -3.57
N PHE A 191 11.63 18.20 -2.44
CA PHE A 191 10.20 18.51 -2.41
C PHE A 191 9.90 19.95 -2.85
N ARG A 192 10.77 20.92 -2.55
CA ARG A 192 10.64 22.29 -3.09
C ARG A 192 10.79 22.34 -4.61
N ILE A 193 11.68 21.53 -5.20
CA ILE A 193 11.83 21.43 -6.67
C ILE A 193 10.54 20.87 -7.27
N ALA A 194 10.03 19.75 -6.78
CA ALA A 194 8.80 19.11 -7.23
C ALA A 194 7.59 20.07 -7.12
N ARG A 195 7.42 20.73 -5.97
CA ARG A 195 6.32 21.69 -5.75
C ARG A 195 6.38 22.89 -6.71
N ARG A 196 7.57 23.44 -7.00
CA ARG A 196 7.72 24.52 -7.98
C ARG A 196 7.34 24.09 -9.41
N ALA A 197 7.44 22.81 -9.71
CA ALA A 197 6.99 22.21 -10.97
C ALA A 197 5.50 21.84 -10.97
N GLY A 198 4.77 22.13 -9.89
CA GLY A 198 3.35 21.80 -9.77
C GLY A 198 3.10 20.32 -9.41
N ILE A 199 4.13 19.61 -8.96
CA ILE A 199 4.03 18.19 -8.56
C ILE A 199 3.79 18.13 -7.05
N PRO A 200 2.67 17.51 -6.59
CA PRO A 200 2.35 17.36 -5.17
C PRO A 200 3.30 16.38 -4.48
N GLY A 201 3.54 16.63 -3.18
CA GLY A 201 4.35 15.75 -2.34
C GLY A 201 3.53 14.62 -1.73
N VAL A 202 4.11 13.40 -1.75
CA VAL A 202 3.53 12.17 -1.16
C VAL A 202 4.64 11.41 -0.39
N PRO A 203 5.23 11.97 0.66
CA PRO A 203 6.24 11.28 1.46
C PRO A 203 5.60 10.26 2.40
N HIS A 204 6.31 9.18 2.74
CA HIS A 204 6.00 8.32 3.87
C HIS A 204 6.27 9.06 5.19
N GLY A 205 5.42 8.82 6.18
CA GLY A 205 5.58 9.36 7.53
C GLY A 205 4.59 8.75 8.50
N GLY A 206 5.06 8.31 9.67
CA GLY A 206 4.21 7.71 10.68
C GLY A 206 3.82 6.26 10.39
N GLU A 207 4.69 5.50 9.76
CA GLU A 207 4.60 4.05 9.64
C GLU A 207 5.19 3.37 10.87
N PHE A 208 6.45 3.71 11.19
CA PHE A 208 7.18 3.21 12.36
C PHE A 208 7.44 4.30 13.40
N ARG A 209 7.54 5.56 12.96
CA ARG A 209 7.80 6.69 13.84
C ARG A 209 6.51 7.38 14.25
N GLY A 210 6.47 7.82 15.51
CA GLY A 210 5.31 8.45 16.12
C GLY A 210 4.97 9.85 15.58
N PRO A 211 4.00 10.54 16.24
CA PRO A 211 3.43 11.82 15.80
C PRO A 211 4.44 12.93 15.56
N HIS A 212 5.54 12.95 16.30
CA HIS A 212 6.58 13.97 16.14
C HIS A 212 7.23 13.93 14.76
N HIS A 213 7.48 12.73 14.24
CA HIS A 213 8.03 12.58 12.89
C HIS A 213 7.02 12.99 11.81
N ILE A 214 5.74 12.67 11.98
CA ILE A 214 4.69 13.14 11.06
C ILE A 214 4.64 14.67 11.03
N ALA A 215 4.73 15.32 12.20
CA ALA A 215 4.80 16.79 12.28
C ALA A 215 6.00 17.33 11.49
N GLN A 216 7.18 16.70 11.62
CA GLN A 216 8.38 17.08 10.86
C GLN A 216 8.17 16.90 9.34
N VAL A 217 7.55 15.79 8.90
CA VAL A 217 7.20 15.55 7.49
C VAL A 217 6.31 16.69 6.96
N ILE A 218 5.31 17.11 7.73
CA ILE A 218 4.41 18.21 7.36
C ILE A 218 5.19 19.53 7.24
N ASP A 219 6.04 19.84 8.22
CA ASP A 219 6.78 21.11 8.29
C ASP A 219 7.82 21.25 7.19
N GLU A 220 8.54 20.17 6.89
CA GLU A 220 9.70 20.20 5.99
C GLU A 220 9.36 19.86 4.54
N LEU A 221 8.42 18.93 4.32
CA LEU A 221 8.13 18.40 2.99
C LEU A 221 6.84 18.99 2.39
N HIS A 222 5.96 19.57 3.21
CA HIS A 222 4.68 20.16 2.81
C HIS A 222 3.84 19.21 1.94
N PRO A 223 3.47 18.03 2.45
CA PRO A 223 2.80 17.00 1.67
C PRO A 223 1.36 17.37 1.35
N THR A 224 0.87 16.85 0.22
CA THR A 224 -0.56 16.80 -0.11
C THR A 224 -1.19 15.53 0.48
N ARG A 225 -0.43 14.44 0.49
CA ARG A 225 -0.79 13.18 1.12
C ARG A 225 0.41 12.66 1.90
N ILE A 226 0.16 11.83 2.90
CA ILE A 226 1.20 11.15 3.69
C ILE A 226 0.98 9.65 3.57
N GLY A 227 2.00 8.93 3.07
CA GLY A 227 2.04 7.47 3.11
C GLY A 227 1.98 6.98 4.55
N HIS A 228 1.10 6.05 4.84
CA HIS A 228 0.72 5.54 6.17
C HIS A 228 0.07 6.60 7.06
N GLY A 229 0.83 7.38 7.80
CA GLY A 229 0.32 8.36 8.74
C GLY A 229 -0.43 7.77 9.93
N ILE A 230 -0.33 6.46 10.16
CA ILE A 230 -1.17 5.71 11.10
C ILE A 230 -0.96 6.13 12.55
N HIS A 231 0.27 6.51 12.91
CA HIS A 231 0.62 7.02 14.24
C HIS A 231 0.09 8.44 14.53
N ALA A 232 -0.56 9.11 13.57
CA ALA A 232 -1.28 10.35 13.84
C ALA A 232 -2.40 10.14 14.85
N ALA A 233 -2.98 8.94 14.93
CA ALA A 233 -4.00 8.57 15.91
C ALA A 233 -3.56 8.73 17.37
N GLU A 234 -2.26 8.77 17.64
CA GLU A 234 -1.69 8.92 18.99
C GLU A 234 -1.68 10.38 19.48
N SER A 235 -1.95 11.36 18.61
CA SER A 235 -1.92 12.77 18.95
C SER A 235 -3.14 13.53 18.40
N PRO A 236 -4.14 13.81 19.24
CA PRO A 236 -5.31 14.59 18.81
C PRO A 236 -4.96 15.97 18.21
N ALA A 237 -3.92 16.62 18.72
CA ALA A 237 -3.47 17.92 18.23
C ALA A 237 -2.87 17.82 16.80
N LEU A 238 -2.05 16.79 16.56
CA LEU A 238 -1.50 16.51 15.22
C LEU A 238 -2.61 16.11 14.27
N LEU A 239 -3.52 15.24 14.70
CA LEU A 239 -4.63 14.78 13.89
C LEU A 239 -5.53 15.94 13.45
N LYS A 240 -5.84 16.86 14.38
CA LYS A 240 -6.54 18.10 14.04
C LYS A 240 -5.79 18.92 12.99
N ARG A 241 -4.47 19.05 13.12
CA ARG A 241 -3.63 19.77 12.15
C ARG A 241 -3.69 19.14 10.75
N ILE A 242 -3.66 17.79 10.67
CA ILE A 242 -3.77 17.03 9.41
C ILE A 242 -5.13 17.29 8.77
N VAL A 243 -6.21 17.23 9.56
CA VAL A 243 -7.57 17.49 9.10
C VAL A 243 -7.72 18.92 8.59
N ASP A 244 -7.28 19.92 9.38
CA ASP A 244 -7.35 21.34 9.01
C ASP A 244 -6.55 21.66 7.73
N ALA A 245 -5.44 20.94 7.50
CA ALA A 245 -4.61 21.09 6.30
C ALA A 245 -5.15 20.33 5.08
N GLY A 246 -6.19 19.51 5.23
CA GLY A 246 -6.75 18.68 4.15
C GLY A 246 -5.81 17.61 3.63
N ILE A 247 -4.87 17.14 4.46
CA ILE A 247 -3.90 16.10 4.09
C ILE A 247 -4.60 14.74 4.13
N THR A 248 -4.49 13.97 3.05
CA THR A 248 -4.99 12.59 3.00
C THR A 248 -3.95 11.63 3.57
N LEU A 249 -4.36 10.72 4.45
CA LEU A 249 -3.54 9.63 4.98
C LEU A 249 -3.76 8.38 4.14
N GLU A 250 -2.67 7.73 3.69
CA GLU A 250 -2.70 6.51 2.87
C GLU A 250 -2.46 5.30 3.78
N VAL A 251 -3.52 4.81 4.40
CA VAL A 251 -3.46 3.77 5.44
C VAL A 251 -3.43 2.37 4.84
N ASN A 252 -2.51 1.53 5.29
CA ASN A 252 -2.24 0.19 4.76
C ASN A 252 -2.40 -0.88 5.86
N PRO A 253 -3.63 -1.30 6.23
CA PRO A 253 -3.86 -2.19 7.37
C PRO A 253 -3.11 -3.52 7.31
N ALA A 254 -3.05 -4.16 6.14
CA ALA A 254 -2.35 -5.43 5.99
C ALA A 254 -0.84 -5.28 6.20
N SER A 255 -0.24 -4.23 5.62
CA SER A 255 1.16 -3.88 5.82
C SER A 255 1.47 -3.64 7.30
N ASN A 256 0.69 -2.79 7.97
CA ASN A 256 0.92 -2.44 9.37
C ASN A 256 0.94 -3.67 10.29
N VAL A 257 0.11 -4.68 10.02
CA VAL A 257 0.12 -5.94 10.78
C VAL A 257 1.26 -6.86 10.34
N SER A 258 1.52 -6.97 9.04
CA SER A 258 2.60 -7.80 8.49
C SER A 258 4.00 -7.33 8.91
N LEU A 259 4.16 -6.03 9.07
CA LEU A 259 5.41 -5.41 9.56
C LEU A 259 5.49 -5.37 11.10
N GLY A 260 4.45 -5.81 11.80
CA GLY A 260 4.45 -5.88 13.27
C GLY A 260 4.24 -4.54 13.97
N VAL A 261 3.81 -3.49 13.23
CA VAL A 261 3.42 -2.20 13.83
C VAL A 261 2.23 -2.40 14.76
N TYR A 262 1.27 -3.23 14.34
CA TYR A 262 0.17 -3.70 15.19
C TYR A 262 0.14 -5.22 15.27
N PRO A 263 -0.26 -5.82 16.42
CA PRO A 263 -0.26 -7.26 16.59
C PRO A 263 -1.29 -7.98 15.71
N ASP A 264 -2.43 -7.33 15.46
CA ASP A 264 -3.54 -7.84 14.64
C ASP A 264 -4.37 -6.69 14.06
N TYR A 265 -5.26 -7.01 13.12
CA TYR A 265 -6.09 -6.02 12.42
C TYR A 265 -7.03 -5.22 13.33
N SER A 266 -7.51 -5.80 14.43
CA SER A 266 -8.43 -5.11 15.35
C SER A 266 -7.77 -3.95 16.11
N LYS A 267 -6.45 -3.87 16.10
CA LYS A 267 -5.65 -2.83 16.77
C LYS A 267 -5.25 -1.69 15.84
N VAL A 268 -5.47 -1.82 14.54
CA VAL A 268 -5.22 -0.73 13.59
C VAL A 268 -6.19 0.42 13.89
N PRO A 269 -5.71 1.64 14.21
CA PRO A 269 -6.54 2.73 14.72
C PRO A 269 -7.33 3.48 13.62
N LEU A 270 -7.80 2.79 12.59
CA LEU A 270 -8.55 3.38 11.48
C LEU A 270 -9.80 4.11 11.97
N ARG A 271 -10.54 3.54 12.94
CA ARG A 271 -11.72 4.18 13.52
C ARG A 271 -11.37 5.53 14.15
N THR A 272 -10.28 5.61 14.92
CA THR A 272 -9.82 6.86 15.54
C THR A 272 -9.54 7.95 14.51
N LEU A 273 -8.92 7.59 13.38
CA LEU A 273 -8.65 8.53 12.29
C LEU A 273 -9.95 9.04 11.66
N LEU A 274 -10.90 8.15 11.38
CA LEU A 274 -12.18 8.48 10.77
C LEU A 274 -13.06 9.34 11.71
N ASP A 275 -13.13 9.00 12.98
CA ASP A 275 -13.93 9.73 13.98
C ASP A 275 -13.40 11.17 14.20
N ALA A 276 -12.11 11.38 13.98
CA ALA A 276 -11.52 12.72 13.99
C ALA A 276 -11.73 13.51 12.69
N GLY A 277 -12.34 12.91 11.66
CA GLY A 277 -12.60 13.55 10.37
C GLY A 277 -11.43 13.53 9.39
N ALA A 278 -10.41 12.68 9.61
CA ALA A 278 -9.29 12.55 8.69
C ALA A 278 -9.75 12.01 7.33
N GLN A 279 -9.18 12.54 6.24
CA GLN A 279 -9.30 11.96 4.91
C GLN A 279 -8.38 10.73 4.83
N VAL A 280 -8.95 9.56 4.60
CA VAL A 280 -8.22 8.29 4.56
C VAL A 280 -8.43 7.60 3.21
N ALA A 281 -7.33 7.16 2.59
CA ALA A 281 -7.35 6.23 1.47
C ALA A 281 -6.71 4.91 1.91
N LEU A 282 -7.43 3.80 1.75
CA LEU A 282 -6.85 2.48 2.00
C LEU A 282 -5.94 2.10 0.83
N GLY A 283 -4.77 1.56 1.14
CA GLY A 283 -3.79 1.05 0.19
C GLY A 283 -3.32 -0.36 0.55
N SER A 284 -2.80 -1.10 -0.41
CA SER A 284 -2.24 -2.43 -0.19
C SER A 284 -0.73 -2.45 0.03
N ASP A 285 -0.06 -1.32 -0.24
CA ASP A 285 1.38 -1.15 -0.09
C ASP A 285 2.17 -2.08 -1.03
N ASP A 286 2.42 -3.32 -0.62
CA ASP A 286 3.12 -4.36 -1.37
C ASP A 286 2.29 -5.66 -1.41
N PRO A 287 1.25 -5.75 -2.25
CA PRO A 287 0.32 -6.88 -2.26
C PRO A 287 0.99 -8.24 -2.52
N LEU A 288 2.08 -8.29 -3.28
CA LEU A 288 2.88 -9.49 -3.47
C LEU A 288 3.42 -10.03 -2.14
N LEU A 289 3.92 -9.15 -1.28
CA LEU A 289 4.68 -9.51 -0.08
C LEU A 289 3.77 -9.64 1.14
N PHE A 290 2.67 -8.90 1.18
CA PHE A 290 1.68 -8.97 2.26
C PHE A 290 0.50 -9.89 1.93
N LEU A 291 0.51 -10.51 0.74
CA LEU A 291 -0.53 -11.42 0.25
C LEU A 291 -1.95 -10.82 0.39
N SER A 292 -2.07 -9.52 0.15
CA SER A 292 -3.28 -8.75 0.45
C SER A 292 -3.43 -7.60 -0.54
N GLY A 293 -4.44 -7.67 -1.41
CA GLY A 293 -4.74 -6.64 -2.40
C GLY A 293 -5.60 -5.50 -1.86
N LEU A 294 -5.97 -4.57 -2.76
CA LEU A 294 -6.76 -3.40 -2.40
C LEU A 294 -8.13 -3.76 -1.79
N THR A 295 -8.86 -4.70 -2.40
CA THR A 295 -10.16 -5.13 -1.86
C THR A 295 -10.04 -5.79 -0.50
N ASP A 296 -8.90 -6.46 -0.21
CA ASP A 296 -8.68 -7.07 1.09
C ASP A 296 -8.56 -6.02 2.21
N GLN A 297 -8.05 -4.81 1.91
CA GLN A 297 -8.01 -3.71 2.89
C GLN A 297 -9.43 -3.28 3.29
N TYR A 298 -10.34 -3.20 2.33
CA TYR A 298 -11.76 -2.92 2.60
C TYR A 298 -12.46 -4.06 3.34
N ARG A 299 -12.04 -5.34 3.10
CA ARG A 299 -12.50 -6.49 3.89
C ARG A 299 -12.01 -6.42 5.32
N ILE A 300 -10.73 -6.09 5.53
CA ILE A 300 -10.17 -5.87 6.86
C ILE A 300 -10.96 -4.79 7.60
N ALA A 301 -11.25 -3.66 6.94
CA ALA A 301 -12.05 -2.59 7.53
C ALA A 301 -13.47 -3.07 7.92
N ARG A 302 -14.11 -3.89 7.09
CA ARG A 302 -15.45 -4.45 7.37
C ARG A 302 -15.42 -5.52 8.46
N ASP A 303 -14.55 -6.51 8.29
CA ASP A 303 -14.65 -7.77 9.06
C ASP A 303 -13.95 -7.69 10.42
N TYR A 304 -12.89 -6.89 10.55
CA TYR A 304 -12.12 -6.73 11.80
C TYR A 304 -12.38 -5.40 12.51
N LEU A 305 -12.69 -4.33 11.77
CA LEU A 305 -12.91 -3.00 12.35
C LEU A 305 -14.39 -2.60 12.38
N GLY A 306 -15.27 -3.47 11.86
CA GLY A 306 -16.72 -3.33 11.97
C GLY A 306 -17.32 -2.19 11.15
N LEU A 307 -16.66 -1.77 10.04
CA LEU A 307 -17.20 -0.74 9.18
C LEU A 307 -18.39 -1.26 8.37
N SER A 308 -19.46 -0.46 8.31
CA SER A 308 -20.62 -0.69 7.48
C SER A 308 -20.34 -0.42 6.00
N ASP A 309 -21.20 -0.93 5.11
CA ASP A 309 -21.12 -0.63 3.67
C ASP A 309 -21.17 0.88 3.37
N ALA A 310 -21.89 1.68 4.17
CA ALA A 310 -21.92 3.13 4.04
C ALA A 310 -20.56 3.78 4.38
N GLU A 311 -19.92 3.31 5.43
CA GLU A 311 -18.56 3.79 5.82
C GLU A 311 -17.51 3.33 4.83
N LEU A 312 -17.62 2.13 4.28
CA LEU A 312 -16.73 1.63 3.21
C LEU A 312 -16.89 2.45 1.92
N ALA A 313 -18.14 2.81 1.57
CA ALA A 313 -18.41 3.72 0.45
C ALA A 313 -17.78 5.10 0.70
N GLU A 314 -17.81 5.61 1.95
CA GLU A 314 -17.15 6.88 2.26
C GLU A 314 -15.63 6.79 2.18
N LEU A 315 -15.01 5.70 2.65
CA LEU A 315 -13.59 5.44 2.43
C LEU A 315 -13.23 5.43 0.93
N ALA A 316 -14.06 4.79 0.11
CA ALA A 316 -13.87 4.79 -1.34
C ALA A 316 -13.99 6.20 -1.92
N ARG A 317 -14.97 7.01 -1.49
CA ARG A 317 -15.07 8.42 -1.89
C ARG A 317 -13.85 9.23 -1.45
N MET A 318 -13.34 9.02 -0.24
CA MET A 318 -12.13 9.67 0.26
C MET A 318 -10.92 9.32 -0.61
N SER A 319 -10.74 8.05 -1.01
CA SER A 319 -9.65 7.63 -1.89
C SER A 319 -9.74 8.31 -3.27
N ILE A 320 -10.94 8.40 -3.84
CA ILE A 320 -11.19 9.09 -5.12
C ILE A 320 -10.88 10.59 -5.00
N ARG A 321 -11.36 11.25 -3.93
CA ARG A 321 -11.11 12.69 -3.69
C ARG A 321 -9.61 12.96 -3.50
N GLY A 322 -8.91 12.11 -2.76
CA GLY A 322 -7.48 12.21 -2.48
C GLY A 322 -6.58 11.91 -3.70
N SER A 323 -7.10 11.27 -4.75
CA SER A 323 -6.34 10.97 -5.98
C SER A 323 -5.94 12.23 -6.73
N PHE A 324 -4.93 12.12 -7.59
CA PHE A 324 -4.51 13.21 -8.51
C PHE A 324 -5.21 13.15 -9.88
N ALA A 325 -6.35 12.46 -9.97
CA ALA A 325 -7.19 12.43 -11.16
C ALA A 325 -7.85 13.79 -11.44
N GLU A 326 -8.28 13.98 -12.69
CA GLU A 326 -9.04 15.15 -13.09
C GLU A 326 -10.44 15.19 -12.43
N GLN A 327 -10.96 16.39 -12.20
CA GLN A 327 -12.23 16.56 -11.47
C GLN A 327 -13.42 15.88 -12.16
N ALA A 328 -13.44 15.86 -13.51
CA ALA A 328 -14.49 15.19 -14.25
C ALA A 328 -14.51 13.68 -14.02
N ASP A 329 -13.33 13.04 -13.93
CA ASP A 329 -13.21 11.63 -13.63
C ASP A 329 -13.62 11.33 -12.18
N LYS A 330 -13.14 12.15 -11.24
CA LYS A 330 -13.57 12.03 -9.82
C LYS A 330 -15.08 12.11 -9.69
N ALA A 331 -15.72 13.07 -10.33
CA ALA A 331 -17.19 13.25 -10.27
C ALA A 331 -17.91 12.00 -10.81
N ARG A 332 -17.45 11.43 -11.92
CA ARG A 332 -18.00 10.19 -12.48
C ARG A 332 -17.87 9.03 -11.51
N TRP A 333 -16.67 8.79 -10.96
CA TRP A 333 -16.43 7.68 -10.03
C TRP A 333 -17.16 7.83 -8.71
N LEU A 334 -17.33 9.05 -8.19
CA LEU A 334 -18.14 9.32 -7.00
C LEU A 334 -19.61 8.93 -7.24
N ALA A 335 -20.16 9.24 -8.41
CA ALA A 335 -21.53 8.81 -8.77
C ALA A 335 -21.63 7.28 -8.89
N GLU A 336 -20.57 6.60 -9.36
CA GLU A 336 -20.54 5.13 -9.39
C GLU A 336 -20.52 4.53 -7.97
N VAL A 337 -19.84 5.17 -6.99
CA VAL A 337 -19.88 4.76 -5.56
C VAL A 337 -21.29 4.91 -5.00
N ASP A 338 -21.97 6.01 -5.33
CA ASP A 338 -23.36 6.24 -4.90
C ASP A 338 -24.30 5.17 -5.49
N ALA A 339 -24.11 4.80 -6.76
CA ALA A 339 -24.86 3.74 -7.40
C ALA A 339 -24.61 2.36 -6.75
N TRP A 340 -23.33 2.05 -6.40
CA TRP A 340 -22.99 0.82 -5.68
C TRP A 340 -23.68 0.75 -4.32
N LEU A 341 -23.72 1.85 -3.58
CA LEU A 341 -24.35 1.89 -2.26
C LEU A 341 -25.90 1.81 -2.37
N ALA A 342 -26.48 2.36 -3.43
CA ALA A 342 -27.92 2.31 -3.67
C ALA A 342 -28.41 0.95 -4.20
N ALA A 343 -27.55 0.17 -4.84
CA ALA A 343 -27.88 -1.18 -5.33
C ALA A 343 -28.26 -2.09 -4.14
N ALA A 344 -29.18 -3.03 -4.37
CA ALA A 344 -29.50 -4.03 -3.36
C ALA A 344 -28.27 -4.92 -3.10
N PRO A 345 -28.00 -5.30 -1.83
CA PRO A 345 -26.99 -6.31 -1.56
C PRO A 345 -27.37 -7.62 -2.25
N GLU A 346 -26.40 -8.28 -2.87
CA GLU A 346 -26.67 -9.56 -3.51
C GLU A 346 -27.05 -10.62 -2.45
N SER A 347 -28.25 -11.20 -2.59
CA SER A 347 -28.71 -12.34 -1.81
C SER A 347 -28.16 -13.62 -2.47
N GLY A 348 -26.86 -13.84 -2.33
CA GLY A 348 -26.23 -15.09 -2.73
C GLY A 348 -25.89 -15.95 -1.51
N PRO A 349 -25.66 -17.27 -1.68
CA PRO A 349 -25.00 -18.02 -0.65
C PRO A 349 -23.71 -17.26 -0.34
N GLY A 350 -23.58 -16.76 0.91
CA GLY A 350 -22.53 -15.84 1.31
C GLY A 350 -21.21 -16.27 0.68
N LEU A 351 -20.52 -15.33 0.02
CA LEU A 351 -19.15 -15.59 -0.42
C LEU A 351 -18.46 -16.21 0.78
N PRO A 352 -17.89 -17.43 0.67
CA PRO A 352 -17.40 -18.14 1.82
C PRO A 352 -16.51 -17.20 2.62
N ALA A 353 -16.84 -17.00 3.89
CA ALA A 353 -15.95 -16.30 4.81
C ALA A 353 -14.58 -16.99 4.65
N ALA A 354 -13.59 -16.29 4.14
CA ALA A 354 -12.29 -16.83 3.76
C ALA A 354 -12.36 -17.94 2.67
N GLY A 355 -13.22 -17.80 1.66
CA GLY A 355 -13.29 -18.71 0.52
C GLY A 355 -12.08 -18.56 -0.38
N VAL A 356 -11.16 -19.49 -0.22
CA VAL A 356 -9.98 -19.62 -1.07
C VAL A 356 -10.33 -20.66 -2.14
N VAL A 357 -10.27 -20.26 -3.40
CA VAL A 357 -10.52 -21.20 -4.52
C VAL A 357 -9.17 -21.74 -5.01
N PRO A 358 -8.91 -23.05 -4.93
CA PRO A 358 -7.70 -23.64 -5.45
C PRO A 358 -7.59 -23.39 -6.97
N VAL A 359 -6.41 -22.96 -7.42
CA VAL A 359 -6.07 -22.82 -8.82
C VAL A 359 -4.81 -23.61 -9.14
N PRO A 360 -4.56 -23.98 -10.41
CA PRO A 360 -3.35 -24.72 -10.78
C PRO A 360 -2.07 -24.03 -10.30
N GLY A 361 -1.06 -24.81 -9.87
CA GLY A 361 0.25 -24.30 -9.46
C GLY A 361 0.41 -24.06 -7.97
N GLY A 362 -0.42 -24.68 -7.09
CA GLY A 362 -0.30 -24.56 -5.63
C GLY A 362 -0.67 -23.18 -5.11
N LEU A 363 -1.45 -22.44 -5.86
CA LEU A 363 -2.01 -21.14 -5.51
C LEU A 363 -3.49 -21.27 -5.19
N VAL A 364 -4.02 -20.29 -4.53
CA VAL A 364 -5.43 -20.13 -4.22
C VAL A 364 -5.86 -18.71 -4.50
N ALA A 365 -7.04 -18.55 -5.10
CA ALA A 365 -7.59 -17.22 -5.30
C ALA A 365 -8.28 -16.73 -4.04
N ARG A 366 -7.87 -15.57 -3.52
CA ARG A 366 -8.63 -14.84 -2.51
C ARG A 366 -9.90 -14.25 -3.15
N PRO A 367 -10.91 -13.92 -2.33
CA PRO A 367 -12.11 -13.25 -2.84
C PRO A 367 -11.82 -11.89 -3.54
N SER A 368 -10.66 -11.28 -3.30
CA SER A 368 -10.15 -10.12 -4.04
C SER A 368 -9.69 -10.45 -5.47
N GLY A 369 -9.60 -11.75 -5.81
CA GLY A 369 -8.99 -12.21 -7.06
C GLY A 369 -7.46 -12.36 -6.98
N LEU A 370 -6.84 -11.89 -5.89
CA LEU A 370 -5.40 -12.06 -5.70
C LEU A 370 -5.05 -13.54 -5.54
N LEU A 371 -4.07 -14.02 -6.29
CA LEU A 371 -3.54 -15.38 -6.19
C LEU A 371 -2.44 -15.42 -5.12
N VAL A 372 -2.63 -16.28 -4.13
CA VAL A 372 -1.70 -16.45 -3.02
C VAL A 372 -1.36 -17.93 -2.86
N PRO A 373 -0.23 -18.30 -2.21
CA PRO A 373 0.11 -19.70 -1.94
C PRO A 373 -0.98 -20.40 -1.12
N GLU A 374 -1.26 -21.66 -1.42
CA GLU A 374 -2.23 -22.47 -0.65
C GLU A 374 -1.78 -22.67 0.81
N ARG A 375 -0.47 -22.72 1.03
CA ARG A 375 0.13 -22.85 2.38
C ARG A 375 0.17 -21.49 3.06
N GLY A 376 -0.29 -21.41 4.32
CA GLY A 376 -0.22 -20.19 5.14
C GLY A 376 -1.52 -19.41 5.30
N LEU A 377 -2.64 -19.92 4.78
CA LEU A 377 -3.94 -19.32 5.06
C LEU A 377 -4.33 -19.61 6.52
N VAL A 378 -3.89 -18.75 7.44
CA VAL A 378 -4.40 -18.74 8.79
C VAL A 378 -5.85 -18.25 8.71
N ALA A 379 -6.80 -19.14 9.03
CA ALA A 379 -8.19 -18.73 9.22
C ALA A 379 -8.22 -17.62 10.29
N PRO A 380 -9.06 -16.59 10.13
CA PRO A 380 -9.24 -15.59 11.16
C PRO A 380 -9.63 -16.31 12.45
N PRO A 381 -9.12 -15.88 13.62
CA PRO A 381 -9.53 -16.46 14.90
C PRO A 381 -11.04 -16.36 14.98
N GLY A 382 -11.70 -17.51 15.01
CA GLY A 382 -13.14 -17.59 15.22
C GLY A 382 -13.45 -16.85 16.54
N ASN A 383 -14.57 -16.14 16.57
CA ASN A 383 -15.14 -15.56 17.80
C ASN A 383 -15.42 -16.68 18.82
N GLY A 384 -14.37 -17.26 19.37
CA GLY A 384 -14.40 -18.22 20.48
C GLY A 384 -14.51 -17.43 21.77
N GLY A 385 -15.57 -17.68 22.50
CA GLY A 385 -15.87 -17.08 23.79
C GLY A 385 -14.70 -17.13 24.77
N ALA A 386 -14.65 -16.10 25.60
CA ALA A 386 -13.73 -15.97 26.70
C ALA A 386 -13.81 -17.21 27.63
N GLU A 387 -12.79 -18.03 27.62
CA GLU A 387 -12.47 -18.90 28.73
C GLU A 387 -11.34 -18.28 29.55
N SER A 388 -11.70 -17.90 30.76
CA SER A 388 -10.79 -17.46 31.79
C SER A 388 -9.87 -18.63 32.21
N ALA A 389 -8.56 -18.47 32.01
CA ALA A 389 -7.57 -19.28 32.70
C ALA A 389 -6.65 -18.36 33.52
N ASP A 390 -6.97 -18.32 34.78
CA ASP A 390 -6.10 -17.87 35.85
C ASP A 390 -4.92 -18.86 35.99
N ALA A 391 -3.68 -18.38 35.83
CA ALA A 391 -2.49 -19.07 36.30
C ALA A 391 -1.38 -18.06 36.54
N GLY A 392 -1.24 -17.66 37.80
CA GLY A 392 -0.09 -16.91 38.29
C GLY A 392 1.22 -17.68 38.06
N GLN A 393 2.21 -16.98 37.53
CA GLN A 393 3.61 -17.32 37.75
C GLN A 393 4.48 -16.06 37.88
N ALA A 394 5.31 -16.11 38.90
CA ALA A 394 6.13 -15.07 39.47
C ALA A 394 7.22 -14.54 38.49
N VAL A 395 7.46 -13.24 38.58
CA VAL A 395 8.60 -12.54 37.95
C VAL A 395 9.84 -12.78 38.80
N PRO A 396 10.99 -13.20 38.25
CA PRO A 396 12.26 -13.14 38.94
C PRO A 396 12.90 -11.76 38.87
N ASP A 397 13.30 -11.26 40.00
CA ASP A 397 14.03 -10.01 40.26
C ASP A 397 15.45 -10.06 39.65
N ALA A 398 15.72 -9.17 38.72
CA ALA A 398 17.05 -9.02 38.13
C ALA A 398 17.75 -7.78 38.73
N ARG A 399 18.37 -7.97 39.90
CA ARG A 399 19.43 -7.12 40.41
C ARG A 399 20.72 -7.91 40.57
N ASN A 400 21.74 -7.46 39.83
CA ASN A 400 23.18 -7.73 39.92
C ASN A 400 23.81 -8.33 38.65
N VAL A 401 24.39 -7.46 37.84
CA VAL A 401 25.69 -7.71 37.23
C VAL A 401 26.46 -6.38 37.12
N THR A 402 27.55 -6.28 37.81
CA THR A 402 28.55 -5.19 37.83
C THR A 402 29.42 -5.31 36.56
N PRO A 403 29.96 -4.19 36.01
CA PRO A 403 30.85 -4.24 34.84
C PRO A 403 32.28 -4.53 35.25
N GLY A 404 32.94 -5.38 34.47
CA GLY A 404 34.35 -5.66 34.57
C GLY A 404 34.99 -5.69 33.20
N LEU A 405 35.89 -4.67 32.95
CA LEU A 405 36.97 -4.50 31.96
C LEU A 405 36.56 -4.55 30.47
#